data_684de5a5a0f2e966e5db71d516c1a302
#
_entry.id   684de5a5a0f2e966e5db71d516c1a302
#
_cell.length_a   1.000
_cell.length_b   1.000
_cell.length_c   1.000
_cell.angle_alpha   90.00
_cell.angle_beta   90.00
_cell.angle_gamma   90.00
#
_symmetry.space_group_name_H-M   'P 1'
#
loop_
_entity.id
_entity.type
_entity.pdbx_description
1 polymer ?
#
loop_
_entity_poly.entity_id
_entity_poly.type
_entity_poly.pdbx_seq_one_letter_code
_entity_poly.pdbx_strand_id
1 'polypeptide(L)'
;MEKELIVRPIRGEEREIWDQLMATHHYLGLKHLVGESIRYVALLNGQWVALLGWTSAAYKSGPRDKWIGWDEDIRHKRLKFLANNARFLILPEVRVKNLASQILAANLKRLPEDWVKAYGHPVWLAETFIDHTRFAGTCYRAAGFTPLGQTRGFRRNAGYYYEHGAAKTILVRSLRQEVRQWLTAPFLSPALLLGKNPLADLNRLSVEELLTRLKEVTIPRMPRGVRHQSPVVLTLIVCAVLSGVKSFLGLGRWAAGLPQNTLRRLGAQRSPKQRRFVPPNEITLRRTLRVVDMTSLCRAVAEWLTSQGLRSVAPVALERLRSLRERTGRGDRHAQ
;
A
#
# COMPACT_ATOMS: atom_id res chain seq x y z
N MET A 1 9.99 36.45 -19.81
CA MET A 1 9.88 35.01 -20.18
C MET A 1 9.61 34.19 -18.89
N GLU A 2 8.52 33.48 -18.88
CA GLU A 2 8.16 32.62 -17.75
C GLU A 2 9.16 31.47 -17.70
N LYS A 3 9.72 31.20 -16.51
CA LYS A 3 10.68 30.12 -16.33
C LYS A 3 9.93 28.79 -16.34
N GLU A 4 10.04 28.04 -17.41
CA GLU A 4 9.40 26.73 -17.52
C GLU A 4 10.19 25.68 -16.71
N LEU A 5 9.58 25.22 -15.61
CA LEU A 5 10.10 24.14 -14.78
C LEU A 5 9.38 22.84 -15.09
N ILE A 6 10.11 21.86 -15.66
CA ILE A 6 9.61 20.51 -15.93
C ILE A 6 10.31 19.52 -15.01
N VAL A 7 9.54 18.69 -14.31
CA VAL A 7 10.06 17.56 -13.52
C VAL A 7 9.46 16.28 -14.08
N ARG A 8 10.29 15.31 -14.47
CA ARG A 8 9.84 14.05 -15.07
C ARG A 8 10.76 12.87 -14.71
N PRO A 9 10.25 11.62 -14.78
CA PRO A 9 11.14 10.46 -14.80
C PRO A 9 12.17 10.58 -15.93
N ILE A 10 13.36 10.07 -15.70
CA ILE A 10 14.37 9.99 -16.77
C ILE A 10 13.94 8.99 -17.83
N ARG A 11 14.46 9.17 -19.05
CA ARG A 11 14.38 8.19 -20.13
C ARG A 11 15.48 7.15 -19.97
N GLY A 12 15.37 6.04 -20.70
CA GLY A 12 16.35 4.96 -20.63
C GLY A 12 17.78 5.40 -20.96
N GLU A 13 17.91 6.17 -22.02
CA GLU A 13 19.18 6.74 -22.51
C GLU A 13 19.80 7.79 -21.57
N GLU A 14 19.02 8.40 -20.70
CA GLU A 14 19.48 9.41 -19.75
C GLU A 14 20.06 8.81 -18.46
N ARG A 15 19.97 7.49 -18.29
CA ARG A 15 20.32 6.80 -17.05
C ARG A 15 21.80 6.94 -16.71
N GLU A 16 22.66 6.76 -17.69
CA GLU A 16 24.11 6.81 -17.49
C GLU A 16 24.56 8.20 -17.05
N ILE A 17 24.07 9.25 -17.72
CA ILE A 17 24.35 10.65 -17.37
C ILE A 17 23.83 10.96 -15.97
N TRP A 18 22.59 10.52 -15.65
CA TRP A 18 22.01 10.72 -14.33
C TRP A 18 22.86 10.04 -13.24
N ASP A 19 23.25 8.79 -13.45
CA ASP A 19 24.04 8.00 -12.50
C ASP A 19 25.44 8.63 -12.32
N GLN A 20 26.07 9.12 -13.36
CA GLN A 20 27.37 9.82 -13.30
C GLN A 20 27.28 11.15 -12.53
N LEU A 21 26.32 12.00 -12.85
CA LEU A 21 26.13 13.28 -12.16
C LEU A 21 25.82 13.07 -10.67
N MET A 22 25.00 12.08 -10.34
CA MET A 22 24.67 11.74 -8.96
C MET A 22 25.90 11.20 -8.21
N ALA A 23 26.71 10.37 -8.85
CA ALA A 23 27.94 9.82 -8.26
C ALA A 23 28.96 10.92 -7.96
N THR A 24 29.12 11.87 -8.89
CA THR A 24 30.12 12.93 -8.80
C THR A 24 29.74 14.02 -7.80
N HIS A 25 28.47 14.48 -7.81
CA HIS A 25 28.09 15.71 -7.12
C HIS A 25 27.26 15.50 -5.86
N HIS A 26 26.67 14.30 -5.64
CA HIS A 26 25.90 14.08 -4.42
C HIS A 26 26.81 13.61 -3.27
N TYR A 27 26.66 14.19 -2.09
CA TYR A 27 27.51 13.93 -0.90
C TYR A 27 27.55 12.45 -0.44
N LEU A 28 26.54 11.63 -0.77
CA LEU A 28 26.52 10.19 -0.53
C LEU A 28 26.99 9.39 -1.75
N GLY A 29 27.33 10.05 -2.84
CA GLY A 29 27.56 9.39 -4.12
C GLY A 29 26.33 8.60 -4.60
N LEU A 30 26.54 7.80 -5.62
CA LEU A 30 25.54 6.86 -6.12
C LEU A 30 25.83 5.46 -5.59
N LYS A 31 25.15 5.08 -4.51
CA LYS A 31 24.97 3.67 -4.15
C LYS A 31 23.69 3.18 -4.81
N HIS A 32 23.58 1.86 -4.98
CA HIS A 32 22.38 1.23 -5.52
C HIS A 32 21.11 1.76 -4.83
N LEU A 33 20.11 2.15 -5.64
CA LEU A 33 18.80 2.52 -5.16
C LEU A 33 18.04 1.23 -4.77
N VAL A 34 17.65 1.11 -3.52
CA VAL A 34 17.12 -0.14 -2.94
C VAL A 34 15.64 -0.29 -3.23
N GLY A 35 15.24 -1.46 -3.72
CA GLY A 35 13.85 -1.83 -3.97
C GLY A 35 13.26 -1.12 -5.19
N GLU A 36 11.95 -0.90 -5.16
CA GLU A 36 11.26 -0.11 -6.18
C GLU A 36 11.83 1.31 -6.21
N SER A 37 12.21 1.80 -7.38
CA SER A 37 12.89 3.10 -7.47
C SER A 37 12.60 3.84 -8.76
N ILE A 38 12.44 5.15 -8.67
CA ILE A 38 12.27 6.04 -9.84
C ILE A 38 13.30 7.15 -9.76
N ARG A 39 14.02 7.34 -10.87
CA ARG A 39 14.93 8.46 -11.10
C ARG A 39 14.19 9.58 -11.81
N TYR A 40 14.34 10.81 -11.31
CA TYR A 40 13.77 12.00 -11.90
C TYR A 40 14.85 13.01 -12.29
N VAL A 41 14.56 13.76 -13.32
CA VAL A 41 15.30 14.96 -13.70
C VAL A 41 14.37 16.15 -13.65
N ALA A 42 14.90 17.28 -13.16
CA ALA A 42 14.26 18.58 -13.27
C ALA A 42 14.98 19.41 -14.33
N LEU A 43 14.20 19.97 -15.25
CA LEU A 43 14.66 20.85 -16.30
C LEU A 43 14.12 22.25 -16.07
N LEU A 44 14.96 23.25 -16.25
CA LEU A 44 14.58 24.66 -16.28
C LEU A 44 14.96 25.23 -17.64
N ASN A 45 13.98 25.69 -18.41
CA ASN A 45 14.18 26.13 -19.79
C ASN A 45 14.92 25.09 -20.65
N GLY A 46 14.58 23.79 -20.50
CA GLY A 46 15.18 22.70 -21.24
C GLY A 46 16.52 22.15 -20.73
N GLN A 47 17.17 22.83 -19.78
CA GLN A 47 18.46 22.41 -19.20
C GLN A 47 18.27 21.63 -17.89
N TRP A 48 19.04 20.59 -17.66
CA TRP A 48 19.05 19.85 -16.39
C TRP A 48 19.55 20.73 -15.26
N VAL A 49 18.75 20.85 -14.19
CA VAL A 49 19.06 21.67 -13.01
C VAL A 49 19.07 20.87 -11.73
N ALA A 50 18.39 19.73 -11.69
CA ALA A 50 18.39 18.88 -10.50
C ALA A 50 18.06 17.42 -10.82
N LEU A 51 18.46 16.53 -9.91
CA LEU A 51 18.22 15.10 -9.94
C LEU A 51 17.55 14.64 -8.65
N LEU A 52 16.55 13.77 -8.75
CA LEU A 52 15.91 13.16 -7.60
C LEU A 52 15.87 11.63 -7.77
N GLY A 53 16.17 10.91 -6.69
CA GLY A 53 16.04 9.46 -6.61
C GLY A 53 15.08 9.07 -5.51
N TRP A 54 13.99 8.41 -5.88
CA TRP A 54 13.04 7.82 -4.96
C TRP A 54 13.25 6.32 -4.87
N THR A 55 13.07 5.75 -3.69
CA THR A 55 13.25 4.33 -3.41
C THR A 55 12.10 3.80 -2.56
N SER A 56 12.03 2.49 -2.39
CA SER A 56 11.21 1.91 -1.31
C SER A 56 11.56 2.55 0.02
N ALA A 57 10.56 2.68 0.90
CA ALA A 57 10.73 3.26 2.23
C ALA A 57 11.64 2.41 3.12
N ALA A 58 12.23 3.03 4.13
CA ALA A 58 12.97 2.30 5.15
C ALA A 58 12.09 1.26 5.84
N TYR A 59 12.58 0.02 5.96
CA TYR A 59 11.82 -1.10 6.53
C TYR A 59 11.26 -0.80 7.91
N LYS A 60 12.02 -0.16 8.78
CA LYS A 60 11.62 0.25 10.12
C LYS A 60 12.15 1.65 10.43
N SER A 61 11.28 2.51 10.91
CA SER A 61 11.62 3.85 11.40
C SER A 61 10.72 4.19 12.58
N GLY A 62 11.30 4.20 13.79
CA GLY A 62 10.55 4.40 15.04
C GLY A 62 9.64 5.63 15.03
N PRO A 63 10.16 6.84 14.73
CA PRO A 63 9.32 8.04 14.71
C PRO A 63 8.20 7.97 13.67
N ARG A 64 8.45 7.47 12.45
CA ARG A 64 7.44 7.29 11.41
C ARG A 64 6.39 6.27 11.81
N ASP A 65 6.82 5.10 12.29
CA ASP A 65 5.94 3.99 12.63
C ASP A 65 5.01 4.38 13.80
N LYS A 66 5.54 5.11 14.79
CA LYS A 66 4.76 5.71 15.88
C LYS A 66 3.77 6.76 15.37
N TRP A 67 4.19 7.61 14.44
CA TRP A 67 3.31 8.64 13.88
C TRP A 67 2.17 8.04 13.05
N ILE A 68 2.43 7.00 12.25
CA ILE A 68 1.40 6.27 11.50
C ILE A 68 0.46 5.54 12.46
N GLY A 69 0.98 4.88 13.49
CA GLY A 69 0.22 4.12 14.48
C GLY A 69 -0.16 2.71 14.02
N TRP A 70 0.59 2.12 13.07
CA TRP A 70 0.38 0.75 12.63
C TRP A 70 1.09 -0.28 13.51
N ASP A 71 0.58 -1.50 13.55
CA ASP A 71 1.28 -2.66 14.08
C ASP A 71 2.28 -3.23 13.07
N GLU A 72 3.04 -4.24 13.47
CA GLU A 72 4.06 -4.85 12.63
C GLU A 72 3.49 -5.57 11.41
N ASP A 73 2.38 -6.28 11.57
CA ASP A 73 1.72 -7.04 10.50
C ASP A 73 1.14 -6.09 9.44
N ILE A 74 0.51 -5.01 9.88
CA ILE A 74 -0.01 -3.97 8.98
C ILE A 74 1.13 -3.26 8.29
N ARG A 75 2.22 -2.92 9.01
CA ARG A 75 3.40 -2.30 8.41
C ARG A 75 3.95 -3.10 7.24
N HIS A 76 4.16 -4.39 7.39
CA HIS A 76 4.64 -5.26 6.31
C HIS A 76 3.79 -5.19 5.05
N LYS A 77 2.46 -5.15 5.22
CA LYS A 77 1.51 -5.09 4.11
C LYS A 77 1.40 -3.72 3.47
N ARG A 78 1.74 -2.65 4.20
CA ARG A 78 1.51 -1.24 3.82
C ARG A 78 2.77 -0.47 3.47
N LEU A 79 3.95 -0.99 3.81
CA LEU A 79 5.22 -0.31 3.58
C LEU A 79 5.44 0.09 2.11
N LYS A 80 4.94 -0.68 1.17
CA LYS A 80 5.00 -0.40 -0.27
C LYS A 80 4.27 0.89 -0.69
N PHE A 81 3.34 1.41 0.13
CA PHE A 81 2.67 2.68 -0.13
C PHE A 81 3.44 3.90 0.35
N LEU A 82 4.66 3.69 0.80
CA LEU A 82 5.60 4.73 1.20
C LEU A 82 6.77 4.74 0.22
N ALA A 83 7.25 5.95 -0.13
CA ALA A 83 8.49 6.12 -0.88
C ALA A 83 9.44 7.05 -0.14
N ASN A 84 10.73 6.72 -0.20
CA ASN A 84 11.81 7.49 0.40
C ASN A 84 12.52 8.32 -0.67
N ASN A 85 12.59 9.64 -0.49
CA ASN A 85 13.49 10.48 -1.28
C ASN A 85 14.93 10.25 -0.80
N ALA A 86 15.58 9.26 -1.40
CA ALA A 86 16.91 8.80 -1.01
C ALA A 86 18.03 9.70 -1.56
N ARG A 87 17.77 10.41 -2.65
CA ARG A 87 18.71 11.31 -3.33
C ARG A 87 17.99 12.55 -3.82
N PHE A 88 18.57 13.69 -3.54
CA PHE A 88 18.15 14.98 -4.11
C PHE A 88 19.41 15.84 -4.30
N LEU A 89 19.65 16.24 -5.52
CA LEU A 89 20.80 17.01 -5.94
C LEU A 89 20.35 18.18 -6.80
N ILE A 90 20.66 19.42 -6.39
CA ILE A 90 20.69 20.58 -7.29
C ILE A 90 22.09 20.61 -7.90
N LEU A 91 22.18 20.74 -9.23
CA LEU A 91 23.48 20.75 -9.90
C LEU A 91 24.31 21.95 -9.47
N PRO A 92 25.66 21.83 -9.37
CA PRO A 92 26.53 22.81 -8.73
C PRO A 92 26.45 24.24 -9.32
N GLU A 93 26.21 24.36 -10.62
CA GLU A 93 26.17 25.64 -11.32
C GLU A 93 24.84 26.40 -11.13
N VAL A 94 23.82 25.71 -10.60
CA VAL A 94 22.46 26.25 -10.53
C VAL A 94 22.30 27.13 -9.29
N ARG A 95 21.99 28.42 -9.49
CA ARG A 95 21.77 29.41 -8.45
C ARG A 95 20.42 30.09 -8.61
N VAL A 96 19.33 29.36 -8.35
CA VAL A 96 17.96 29.88 -8.44
C VAL A 96 17.29 29.80 -7.08
N LYS A 97 16.81 30.92 -6.58
CA LYS A 97 16.13 31.01 -5.27
C LYS A 97 14.90 30.12 -5.23
N ASN A 98 14.72 29.39 -4.14
CA ASN A 98 13.59 28.48 -3.87
C ASN A 98 13.41 27.33 -4.89
N LEU A 99 14.36 27.12 -5.82
CA LEU A 99 14.23 26.10 -6.85
C LEU A 99 14.06 24.69 -6.27
N ALA A 100 14.81 24.36 -5.22
CA ALA A 100 14.74 23.04 -4.59
C ALA A 100 13.32 22.68 -4.08
N SER A 101 12.66 23.63 -3.40
CA SER A 101 11.29 23.42 -2.90
C SER A 101 10.26 23.37 -4.03
N GLN A 102 10.44 24.15 -5.09
CA GLN A 102 9.59 24.12 -6.28
C GLN A 102 9.69 22.77 -7.00
N ILE A 103 10.91 22.26 -7.19
CA ILE A 103 11.16 20.95 -7.79
C ILE A 103 10.53 19.83 -6.95
N LEU A 104 10.73 19.86 -5.63
CA LEU A 104 10.11 18.88 -4.73
C LEU A 104 8.58 18.93 -4.83
N ALA A 105 7.98 20.12 -4.80
CA ALA A 105 6.53 20.28 -4.91
C ALA A 105 5.98 19.75 -6.24
N ALA A 106 6.65 20.06 -7.36
CA ALA A 106 6.30 19.56 -8.68
C ALA A 106 6.44 18.02 -8.77
N ASN A 107 7.51 17.48 -8.20
CA ASN A 107 7.75 16.04 -8.21
C ASN A 107 6.73 15.28 -7.37
N LEU A 108 6.38 15.79 -6.17
CA LEU A 108 5.41 15.16 -5.27
C LEU A 108 4.00 15.10 -5.86
N LYS A 109 3.61 16.04 -6.73
CA LYS A 109 2.32 16.02 -7.42
C LYS A 109 2.19 14.83 -8.36
N ARG A 110 3.26 14.46 -9.04
CA ARG A 110 3.27 13.38 -10.03
C ARG A 110 3.69 12.01 -9.48
N LEU A 111 4.44 11.98 -8.38
CA LEU A 111 5.03 10.76 -7.81
C LEU A 111 4.03 9.59 -7.65
N PRO A 112 2.79 9.80 -7.13
CA PRO A 112 1.83 8.70 -6.99
C PRO A 112 1.43 8.06 -8.31
N GLU A 113 1.26 8.85 -9.37
CA GLU A 113 0.86 8.36 -10.70
C GLU A 113 2.02 7.65 -11.40
N ASP A 114 3.22 8.22 -11.33
CA ASP A 114 4.42 7.61 -11.88
C ASP A 114 4.72 6.26 -11.19
N TRP A 115 4.46 6.16 -9.87
CA TRP A 115 4.63 4.92 -9.13
C TRP A 115 3.61 3.85 -9.52
N VAL A 116 2.36 4.25 -9.72
CA VAL A 116 1.32 3.34 -10.27
C VAL A 116 1.73 2.84 -11.65
N LYS A 117 2.25 3.74 -12.51
CA LYS A 117 2.68 3.37 -13.87
C LYS A 117 3.86 2.39 -13.85
N ALA A 118 4.81 2.56 -12.93
CA ALA A 118 6.01 1.73 -12.84
C ALA A 118 5.77 0.39 -12.11
N TYR A 119 4.94 0.39 -11.04
CA TYR A 119 4.84 -0.73 -10.08
C TYR A 119 3.42 -1.22 -9.81
N GLY A 120 2.40 -0.62 -10.41
CA GLY A 120 1.02 -1.05 -10.29
C GLY A 120 0.35 -0.74 -8.95
N HIS A 121 0.97 0.09 -8.10
CA HIS A 121 0.39 0.57 -6.83
C HIS A 121 0.81 2.01 -6.53
N PRO A 122 -0.02 2.79 -5.81
CA PRO A 122 0.29 4.18 -5.49
C PRO A 122 1.28 4.31 -4.33
N VAL A 123 1.87 5.49 -4.20
CA VAL A 123 2.53 5.99 -2.99
C VAL A 123 1.62 7.00 -2.31
N TRP A 124 1.41 6.85 -1.01
CA TRP A 124 0.54 7.70 -0.20
C TRP A 124 1.30 8.60 0.77
N LEU A 125 2.50 8.17 1.15
CA LEU A 125 3.37 8.91 2.06
C LEU A 125 4.77 8.97 1.47
N ALA A 126 5.32 10.17 1.37
CA ALA A 126 6.72 10.42 1.08
C ALA A 126 7.51 10.57 2.37
N GLU A 127 8.69 9.98 2.45
CA GLU A 127 9.62 10.18 3.56
C GLU A 127 11.01 10.60 3.07
N THR A 128 11.78 11.23 3.93
CA THR A 128 13.21 11.51 3.74
C THR A 128 13.93 11.59 5.06
N PHE A 129 15.27 11.44 5.04
CA PHE A 129 16.13 11.47 6.21
C PHE A 129 17.16 12.59 6.06
N ILE A 130 17.11 13.58 6.94
CA ILE A 130 18.00 14.75 6.93
C ILE A 130 19.11 14.56 7.95
N ASP A 131 20.33 14.68 7.46
CA ASP A 131 21.52 14.80 8.26
C ASP A 131 21.76 16.27 8.59
N HIS A 132 21.46 16.66 9.84
CA HIS A 132 21.56 18.05 10.28
C HIS A 132 23.00 18.56 10.42
N THR A 133 23.99 17.68 10.36
CA THR A 133 25.40 18.13 10.30
C THR A 133 25.73 18.78 8.95
N ARG A 134 24.89 18.52 7.94
CA ARG A 134 25.09 18.98 6.55
C ARG A 134 23.97 19.87 6.02
N PHE A 135 22.72 19.60 6.40
CA PHE A 135 21.57 20.22 5.78
C PHE A 135 20.51 20.62 6.81
N ALA A 136 20.00 21.83 6.68
CA ALA A 136 18.89 22.31 7.51
C ALA A 136 17.53 21.71 7.13
N GLY A 137 17.39 21.12 5.94
CA GLY A 137 16.14 20.53 5.44
C GLY A 137 15.05 21.56 5.09
N THR A 138 15.41 22.81 4.85
CA THR A 138 14.47 23.93 4.58
C THR A 138 13.62 23.69 3.34
N CYS A 139 14.21 23.15 2.25
CA CYS A 139 13.47 22.87 1.02
C CYS A 139 12.38 21.82 1.22
N TYR A 140 12.60 20.81 2.06
CA TYR A 140 11.59 19.82 2.39
C TYR A 140 10.46 20.42 3.23
N ARG A 141 10.78 21.23 4.26
CA ARG A 141 9.75 21.93 5.04
C ARG A 141 8.93 22.87 4.16
N ALA A 142 9.58 23.63 3.28
CA ALA A 142 8.90 24.49 2.30
C ALA A 142 8.03 23.69 1.31
N ALA A 143 8.41 22.46 0.97
CA ALA A 143 7.60 21.54 0.18
C ALA A 143 6.53 20.81 1.03
N GLY A 144 6.35 21.18 2.31
CA GLY A 144 5.31 20.70 3.21
C GLY A 144 5.60 19.37 3.88
N PHE A 145 6.86 18.96 4.02
CA PHE A 145 7.23 17.85 4.88
C PHE A 145 7.20 18.26 6.35
N THR A 146 6.74 17.36 7.20
CA THR A 146 6.70 17.51 8.66
C THR A 146 7.79 16.66 9.31
N PRO A 147 8.64 17.24 10.19
CA PRO A 147 9.60 16.47 10.95
C PRO A 147 8.90 15.64 12.03
N LEU A 148 9.28 14.36 12.17
CA LEU A 148 8.68 13.44 13.14
C LEU A 148 9.60 13.07 14.31
N GLY A 149 10.89 13.31 14.17
CA GLY A 149 11.90 12.99 15.19
C GLY A 149 13.16 12.39 14.60
N GLN A 150 14.07 11.97 15.49
CA GLN A 150 15.37 11.45 15.11
C GLN A 150 15.40 9.94 15.07
N THR A 151 16.15 9.37 14.12
CA THR A 151 16.50 7.97 14.09
C THR A 151 17.57 7.65 15.14
N ARG A 152 17.68 6.37 15.52
CA ARG A 152 18.69 5.93 16.50
C ARG A 152 20.10 5.74 15.91
N GLY A 153 20.33 6.11 14.64
CA GLY A 153 21.65 5.95 14.02
C GLY A 153 22.02 4.51 13.64
N PHE A 154 21.06 3.59 13.54
CA PHE A 154 21.30 2.22 13.11
C PHE A 154 20.97 2.00 11.64
N ARG A 155 21.74 1.15 10.98
CA ARG A 155 21.43 0.60 9.66
C ARG A 155 21.42 -0.93 9.71
N ARG A 156 20.60 -1.55 8.90
CA ARG A 156 20.59 -3.00 8.72
C ARG A 156 21.45 -3.36 7.51
N ASN A 157 22.38 -4.30 7.71
CA ASN A 157 23.17 -4.89 6.63
C ASN A 157 23.28 -6.39 6.87
N ALA A 158 23.01 -7.21 5.83
CA ALA A 158 23.06 -8.67 5.91
C ALA A 158 22.31 -9.28 7.12
N GLY A 159 21.16 -8.68 7.51
CA GLY A 159 20.36 -9.17 8.64
C GLY A 159 20.73 -8.58 10.00
N TYR A 160 21.89 -7.99 10.16
CA TYR A 160 22.38 -7.41 11.42
C TYR A 160 22.19 -5.89 11.47
N TYR A 161 21.99 -5.34 12.68
CA TYR A 161 21.92 -3.90 12.92
C TYR A 161 23.28 -3.38 13.36
N TYR A 162 23.79 -2.40 12.64
CA TYR A 162 25.04 -1.71 12.95
C TYR A 162 24.75 -0.27 13.33
N GLU A 163 25.34 0.21 14.40
CA GLU A 163 25.32 1.63 14.72
C GLU A 163 26.26 2.37 13.75
N HIS A 164 25.75 3.41 13.08
CA HIS A 164 26.55 4.25 12.18
C HIS A 164 26.77 5.67 12.75
N GLY A 165 26.38 5.89 14.02
CA GLY A 165 26.70 7.08 14.82
C GLY A 165 25.97 8.36 14.46
N ALA A 166 25.31 8.46 13.31
CA ALA A 166 24.66 9.69 12.87
C ALA A 166 23.14 9.58 12.96
N ALA A 167 22.55 10.19 13.98
CA ALA A 167 21.10 10.36 14.06
C ALA A 167 20.63 11.30 12.94
N LYS A 168 19.58 10.91 12.20
CA LYS A 168 18.96 11.72 11.15
C LYS A 168 17.53 12.06 11.53
N THR A 169 17.11 13.27 11.23
CA THR A 169 15.69 13.60 11.36
C THR A 169 14.91 13.00 10.18
N ILE A 170 13.86 12.24 10.51
CA ILE A 170 12.92 11.81 9.49
C ILE A 170 11.84 12.86 9.30
N LEU A 171 11.58 13.19 8.04
CA LEU A 171 10.48 14.04 7.63
C LEU A 171 9.54 13.25 6.73
N VAL A 172 8.25 13.53 6.86
CA VAL A 172 7.21 12.90 6.02
C VAL A 172 6.31 13.93 5.37
N ARG A 173 5.78 13.59 4.20
CA ARG A 173 4.76 14.34 3.49
C ARG A 173 3.62 13.42 3.10
N SER A 174 2.42 13.70 3.59
CA SER A 174 1.20 13.03 3.12
C SER A 174 0.90 13.44 1.68
N LEU A 175 0.73 12.46 0.80
CA LEU A 175 0.37 12.65 -0.60
C LEU A 175 -1.14 12.51 -0.82
N ARG A 176 -1.86 12.09 0.23
CA ARG A 176 -3.31 11.94 0.27
C ARG A 176 -3.84 12.43 1.61
N GLN A 177 -5.08 12.91 1.63
CA GLN A 177 -5.80 13.15 2.88
C GLN A 177 -6.00 11.84 3.62
N GLU A 178 -6.10 11.90 4.96
CA GLU A 178 -6.39 10.75 5.82
C GLU A 178 -5.40 9.57 5.66
N VAL A 179 -4.16 9.84 5.20
CA VAL A 179 -3.15 8.79 4.90
C VAL A 179 -2.93 7.84 6.05
N ARG A 180 -2.97 8.33 7.31
CA ARG A 180 -2.80 7.49 8.49
C ARG A 180 -3.93 6.47 8.63
N GLN A 181 -5.17 6.89 8.38
CA GLN A 181 -6.33 5.98 8.42
C GLN A 181 -6.18 4.86 7.38
N TRP A 182 -5.66 5.19 6.18
CA TRP A 182 -5.45 4.19 5.14
C TRP A 182 -4.30 3.25 5.46
N LEU A 183 -3.20 3.79 6.03
CA LEU A 183 -2.05 2.98 6.40
C LEU A 183 -2.34 2.06 7.59
N THR A 184 -3.27 2.42 8.49
CA THR A 184 -3.68 1.61 9.64
C THR A 184 -4.96 0.81 9.40
N ALA A 185 -5.66 1.06 8.27
CA ALA A 185 -6.89 0.34 7.98
C ALA A 185 -6.66 -1.17 7.92
N PRO A 186 -7.49 -1.99 8.58
CA PRO A 186 -7.40 -3.45 8.51
C PRO A 186 -7.61 -3.95 7.07
N PHE A 187 -8.31 -3.17 6.24
CA PHE A 187 -8.59 -3.45 4.84
C PHE A 187 -8.21 -2.30 3.92
N LEU A 188 -7.73 -2.64 2.73
CA LEU A 188 -7.61 -1.71 1.62
C LEU A 188 -8.44 -2.22 0.45
N SER A 189 -9.31 -1.38 -0.07
CA SER A 189 -10.03 -1.74 -1.28
C SER A 189 -9.08 -1.73 -2.49
N PRO A 190 -9.36 -2.55 -3.52
CA PRO A 190 -8.60 -2.52 -4.77
C PRO A 190 -8.58 -1.16 -5.48
N ALA A 191 -9.61 -0.34 -5.30
CA ALA A 191 -9.65 1.01 -5.86
C ALA A 191 -8.59 1.93 -5.25
N LEU A 192 -8.29 1.77 -3.95
CA LEU A 192 -7.17 2.45 -3.31
C LEU A 192 -5.82 2.00 -3.86
N LEU A 193 -5.69 0.70 -4.17
CA LEU A 193 -4.46 0.13 -4.74
C LEU A 193 -4.16 0.66 -6.15
N LEU A 194 -5.20 1.04 -6.89
CA LEU A 194 -5.07 1.59 -8.25
C LEU A 194 -4.94 3.13 -8.27
N GLY A 195 -4.84 3.77 -7.11
CA GLY A 195 -4.75 5.23 -7.02
C GLY A 195 -6.04 5.97 -7.42
N LYS A 196 -7.09 5.23 -7.76
CA LYS A 196 -8.39 5.77 -8.18
C LYS A 196 -9.30 5.85 -6.96
N ASN A 197 -9.76 7.02 -6.65
CA ASN A 197 -10.75 7.40 -5.66
C ASN A 197 -10.64 6.76 -4.25
N PRO A 198 -10.36 7.56 -3.20
CA PRO A 198 -10.17 7.12 -1.83
C PRO A 198 -11.42 6.56 -1.13
N LEU A 199 -12.57 6.60 -1.77
CA LEU A 199 -13.87 6.27 -1.17
C LEU A 199 -14.16 4.78 -1.05
N ALA A 200 -13.28 3.92 -1.48
CA ALA A 200 -13.46 2.48 -1.41
C ALA A 200 -12.77 1.85 -0.18
N ASP A 201 -12.84 2.50 0.95
CA ASP A 201 -12.62 1.86 2.24
C ASP A 201 -13.77 0.88 2.50
N LEU A 202 -13.46 -0.39 2.77
CA LEU A 202 -14.49 -1.37 3.15
C LEU A 202 -15.34 -0.91 4.34
N ASN A 203 -14.81 0.00 5.19
CA ASN A 203 -15.59 0.62 6.27
C ASN A 203 -16.69 1.58 5.76
N ARG A 204 -16.57 2.08 4.52
CA ARG A 204 -17.57 2.94 3.86
C ARG A 204 -18.48 2.18 2.92
N LEU A 205 -18.17 0.91 2.60
CA LEU A 205 -19.03 0.07 1.79
C LEU A 205 -20.14 -0.53 2.66
N SER A 206 -21.32 -0.62 2.10
CA SER A 206 -22.43 -1.30 2.74
C SER A 206 -22.20 -2.81 2.74
N VAL A 207 -21.57 -3.30 3.80
CA VAL A 207 -21.36 -4.73 4.01
C VAL A 207 -22.69 -5.44 4.29
N GLU A 208 -23.62 -4.72 4.87
CA GLU A 208 -24.96 -5.17 5.14
C GLU A 208 -25.72 -5.47 3.84
N GLU A 209 -25.53 -4.64 2.82
CA GLU A 209 -26.08 -4.88 1.47
C GLU A 209 -25.42 -6.11 0.82
N LEU A 210 -24.09 -6.25 0.94
CA LEU A 210 -23.38 -7.45 0.47
C LEU A 210 -23.94 -8.71 1.15
N LEU A 211 -24.08 -8.71 2.47
CA LEU A 211 -24.66 -9.81 3.23
C LEU A 211 -26.06 -10.18 2.72
N THR A 212 -26.89 -9.19 2.43
CA THR A 212 -28.26 -9.39 1.92
C THR A 212 -28.25 -10.04 0.55
N ARG A 213 -27.44 -9.55 -0.39
CA ARG A 213 -27.29 -10.13 -1.74
C ARG A 213 -26.73 -11.57 -1.70
N LEU A 214 -25.81 -11.84 -0.78
CA LEU A 214 -25.21 -13.17 -0.63
C LEU A 214 -26.15 -14.21 0.00
N LYS A 215 -27.31 -13.80 0.57
CA LYS A 215 -28.36 -14.75 0.99
C LYS A 215 -28.99 -15.49 -0.18
N GLU A 216 -29.00 -14.89 -1.35
CA GLU A 216 -29.59 -15.44 -2.57
C GLU A 216 -28.63 -16.41 -3.29
N VAL A 217 -27.34 -16.44 -2.89
CA VAL A 217 -26.34 -17.31 -3.48
C VAL A 217 -26.52 -18.73 -2.99
N THR A 218 -26.83 -19.64 -3.89
CA THR A 218 -27.04 -21.07 -3.57
C THR A 218 -25.74 -21.76 -3.16
N ILE A 219 -25.78 -22.39 -2.01
CA ILE A 219 -24.71 -23.30 -1.53
C ILE A 219 -25.35 -24.62 -1.16
N PRO A 220 -25.02 -25.71 -1.85
CA PRO A 220 -25.45 -27.05 -1.46
C PRO A 220 -24.73 -27.41 -0.15
N ARG A 221 -25.40 -27.21 0.98
CA ARG A 221 -24.88 -27.56 2.31
C ARG A 221 -25.82 -28.49 3.05
N MET A 222 -25.24 -29.49 3.68
CA MET A 222 -25.95 -30.34 4.65
C MET A 222 -26.30 -29.52 5.90
N PRO A 223 -27.55 -29.58 6.43
CA PRO A 223 -28.00 -28.77 7.55
C PRO A 223 -27.27 -29.01 8.87
N ARG A 224 -26.66 -30.21 9.06
CA ARG A 224 -26.02 -30.59 10.32
C ARG A 224 -24.62 -30.03 10.48
N GLY A 225 -24.32 -29.44 11.65
CA GLY A 225 -22.98 -28.97 12.02
C GLY A 225 -22.59 -27.58 11.49
N VAL A 226 -23.54 -26.80 10.98
CA VAL A 226 -23.26 -25.45 10.45
C VAL A 226 -23.03 -24.46 11.59
N ARG A 227 -21.76 -24.16 11.88
CA ARG A 227 -21.35 -23.16 12.87
C ARG A 227 -21.50 -21.72 12.37
N HIS A 228 -21.31 -21.47 11.08
CA HIS A 228 -21.33 -20.16 10.46
C HIS A 228 -22.32 -20.15 9.30
N GLN A 229 -23.16 -19.13 9.23
CA GLN A 229 -24.11 -18.95 8.14
C GLN A 229 -23.35 -18.72 6.81
N SER A 230 -23.86 -19.30 5.73
CA SER A 230 -23.22 -19.25 4.40
C SER A 230 -22.98 -17.80 3.89
N PRO A 231 -23.92 -16.86 4.01
CA PRO A 231 -23.69 -15.47 3.59
C PRO A 231 -22.53 -14.81 4.35
N VAL A 232 -22.39 -15.09 5.65
CA VAL A 232 -21.28 -14.56 6.48
C VAL A 232 -19.94 -15.10 6.00
N VAL A 233 -19.87 -16.41 5.69
CA VAL A 233 -18.65 -17.04 5.17
C VAL A 233 -18.26 -16.42 3.83
N LEU A 234 -19.24 -16.25 2.92
CA LEU A 234 -19.01 -15.62 1.61
C LEU A 234 -18.62 -14.15 1.75
N THR A 235 -19.25 -13.38 2.64
CA THR A 235 -18.89 -11.98 2.91
C THR A 235 -17.43 -11.88 3.35
N LEU A 236 -16.99 -12.73 4.27
CA LEU A 236 -15.59 -12.77 4.72
C LEU A 236 -14.63 -13.10 3.57
N ILE A 237 -14.97 -14.06 2.71
CA ILE A 237 -14.18 -14.39 1.52
C ILE A 237 -14.08 -13.20 0.57
N VAL A 238 -15.21 -12.57 0.23
CA VAL A 238 -15.27 -11.41 -0.67
C VAL A 238 -14.46 -10.25 -0.10
N CYS A 239 -14.67 -9.89 1.16
CA CYS A 239 -13.93 -8.81 1.82
C CYS A 239 -12.42 -9.09 1.87
N ALA A 240 -11.99 -10.32 2.14
CA ALA A 240 -10.58 -10.69 2.14
C ALA A 240 -9.96 -10.61 0.75
N VAL A 241 -10.66 -11.07 -0.28
CA VAL A 241 -10.21 -10.98 -1.69
C VAL A 241 -10.11 -9.53 -2.12
N LEU A 242 -11.06 -8.68 -1.77
CA LEU A 242 -11.02 -7.26 -2.00
C LEU A 242 -9.86 -6.59 -1.25
N SER A 243 -9.49 -7.11 -0.08
CA SER A 243 -8.32 -6.69 0.69
C SER A 243 -6.98 -7.20 0.13
N GLY A 244 -7.00 -7.92 -1.02
CA GLY A 244 -5.80 -8.41 -1.68
C GLY A 244 -5.29 -9.77 -1.22
N VAL A 245 -6.06 -10.51 -0.41
CA VAL A 245 -5.70 -11.87 0.02
C VAL A 245 -5.78 -12.83 -1.17
N LYS A 246 -4.72 -13.64 -1.35
CA LYS A 246 -4.57 -14.52 -2.53
C LYS A 246 -4.52 -16.02 -2.20
N SER A 247 -4.60 -16.42 -0.94
CA SER A 247 -4.51 -17.83 -0.51
C SER A 247 -5.46 -18.16 0.63
N PHE A 248 -5.82 -19.44 0.78
CA PHE A 248 -6.70 -19.88 1.86
C PHE A 248 -6.09 -19.71 3.24
N LEU A 249 -4.80 -19.99 3.39
CA LEU A 249 -4.08 -19.72 4.63
C LEU A 249 -4.13 -18.20 4.96
N GLY A 250 -3.95 -17.37 3.95
CA GLY A 250 -4.11 -15.92 4.08
C GLY A 250 -5.53 -15.50 4.47
N LEU A 251 -6.56 -16.16 3.90
CA LEU A 251 -7.97 -15.93 4.28
C LEU A 251 -8.22 -16.22 5.76
N GLY A 252 -7.74 -17.38 6.23
CA GLY A 252 -7.88 -17.76 7.64
C GLY A 252 -7.18 -16.79 8.59
N ARG A 253 -5.95 -16.43 8.29
CA ARG A 253 -5.16 -15.45 9.07
C ARG A 253 -5.80 -14.07 9.05
N TRP A 254 -6.24 -13.61 7.88
CA TRP A 254 -6.93 -12.34 7.71
C TRP A 254 -8.21 -12.28 8.56
N ALA A 255 -9.06 -13.32 8.48
CA ALA A 255 -10.29 -13.39 9.26
C ALA A 255 -10.03 -13.45 10.78
N ALA A 256 -9.00 -14.19 11.21
CA ALA A 256 -8.60 -14.27 12.61
C ALA A 256 -8.05 -12.95 13.18
N GLY A 257 -7.43 -12.12 12.33
CA GLY A 257 -6.89 -10.80 12.70
C GLY A 257 -7.91 -9.66 12.70
N LEU A 258 -9.20 -9.93 12.43
CA LEU A 258 -10.23 -8.88 12.40
C LEU A 258 -10.60 -8.38 13.80
N PRO A 259 -10.76 -7.06 13.97
CA PRO A 259 -11.32 -6.49 15.21
C PRO A 259 -12.71 -7.03 15.52
N GLN A 260 -13.07 -7.12 16.79
CA GLN A 260 -14.35 -7.68 17.24
C GLN A 260 -15.56 -6.91 16.72
N ASN A 261 -15.48 -5.58 16.63
CA ASN A 261 -16.52 -4.74 16.02
C ASN A 261 -16.71 -5.04 14.53
N THR A 262 -15.61 -5.29 13.81
CA THR A 262 -15.65 -5.67 12.39
C THR A 262 -16.27 -7.06 12.22
N LEU A 263 -15.84 -8.05 13.01
CA LEU A 263 -16.43 -9.39 12.99
C LEU A 263 -17.94 -9.35 13.26
N ARG A 264 -18.38 -8.49 14.19
CA ARG A 264 -19.80 -8.26 14.47
C ARG A 264 -20.54 -7.71 13.25
N ARG A 265 -19.99 -6.67 12.61
CA ARG A 265 -20.57 -6.08 11.38
C ARG A 265 -20.67 -7.09 10.25
N LEU A 266 -19.67 -7.94 10.09
CA LEU A 266 -19.63 -9.00 9.09
C LEU A 266 -20.53 -10.18 9.42
N GLY A 267 -21.26 -10.15 10.54
CA GLY A 267 -22.21 -11.19 10.97
C GLY A 267 -21.54 -12.44 11.55
N ALA A 268 -20.28 -12.36 11.99
CA ALA A 268 -19.61 -13.51 12.61
C ALA A 268 -20.34 -13.95 13.90
N GLN A 269 -20.34 -15.26 14.15
CA GLN A 269 -21.02 -15.83 15.30
C GLN A 269 -20.24 -15.54 16.60
N ARG A 270 -20.97 -15.16 17.66
CA ARG A 270 -20.38 -15.04 18.99
C ARG A 270 -20.25 -16.41 19.64
N SER A 271 -19.04 -16.77 20.05
CA SER A 271 -18.78 -18.01 20.81
C SER A 271 -19.20 -17.81 22.27
N PRO A 272 -20.10 -18.65 22.82
CA PRO A 272 -20.46 -18.58 24.24
C PRO A 272 -19.27 -18.88 25.15
N LYS A 273 -18.42 -19.85 24.77
CA LYS A 273 -17.24 -20.26 25.54
C LYS A 273 -16.17 -19.16 25.60
N GLN A 274 -15.90 -18.49 24.47
CA GLN A 274 -14.85 -17.48 24.37
C GLN A 274 -15.35 -16.05 24.61
N ARG A 275 -16.66 -15.85 24.77
CA ARG A 275 -17.34 -14.57 24.93
C ARG A 275 -17.00 -13.51 23.86
N ARG A 276 -16.53 -13.96 22.69
CA ARG A 276 -16.10 -13.10 21.56
C ARG A 276 -16.65 -13.60 20.23
N PHE A 277 -16.63 -12.73 19.21
CA PHE A 277 -16.94 -13.11 17.84
C PHE A 277 -15.80 -13.95 17.27
N VAL A 278 -16.13 -15.08 16.66
CA VAL A 278 -15.16 -16.03 16.10
C VAL A 278 -15.40 -16.15 14.59
N PRO A 279 -14.39 -15.88 13.78
CA PRO A 279 -14.52 -16.07 12.33
C PRO A 279 -14.47 -17.55 11.98
N PRO A 280 -14.98 -17.94 10.81
CA PRO A 280 -14.78 -19.29 10.28
C PRO A 280 -13.27 -19.55 10.03
N ASN A 281 -12.84 -20.78 10.29
CA ASN A 281 -11.47 -21.21 10.03
C ASN A 281 -11.22 -21.38 8.51
N GLU A 282 -9.94 -21.55 8.12
CA GLU A 282 -9.52 -21.74 6.73
C GLU A 282 -10.28 -22.89 6.04
N ILE A 283 -10.44 -24.03 6.72
CA ILE A 283 -11.11 -25.21 6.17
C ILE A 283 -12.57 -24.89 5.82
N THR A 284 -13.25 -24.14 6.67
CA THR A 284 -14.64 -23.72 6.42
C THR A 284 -14.72 -22.77 5.22
N LEU A 285 -13.80 -21.79 5.12
CA LEU A 285 -13.71 -20.86 4.00
C LEU A 285 -13.46 -21.60 2.69
N ARG A 286 -12.51 -22.53 2.67
CA ARG A 286 -12.15 -23.36 1.52
C ARG A 286 -13.32 -24.24 1.08
N ARG A 287 -13.93 -24.98 2.01
CA ARG A 287 -15.08 -25.87 1.71
C ARG A 287 -16.26 -25.08 1.14
N THR A 288 -16.56 -23.91 1.69
CA THR A 288 -17.65 -23.07 1.19
C THR A 288 -17.38 -22.61 -0.24
N LEU A 289 -16.17 -22.09 -0.53
CA LEU A 289 -15.83 -21.63 -1.87
C LEU A 289 -15.78 -22.78 -2.88
N ARG A 290 -15.46 -24.02 -2.46
CA ARG A 290 -15.45 -25.18 -3.32
C ARG A 290 -16.82 -25.56 -3.85
N VAL A 291 -17.88 -25.39 -3.07
CA VAL A 291 -19.23 -25.87 -3.40
C VAL A 291 -20.19 -24.76 -3.83
N VAL A 292 -19.82 -23.48 -3.66
CA VAL A 292 -20.67 -22.36 -4.03
C VAL A 292 -20.87 -22.30 -5.56
N ASP A 293 -22.06 -21.90 -5.99
CA ASP A 293 -22.27 -21.50 -7.39
C ASP A 293 -21.52 -20.20 -7.68
N MET A 294 -20.42 -20.33 -8.43
CA MET A 294 -19.55 -19.21 -8.76
C MET A 294 -20.24 -18.16 -9.66
N THR A 295 -21.18 -18.60 -10.49
CA THR A 295 -21.91 -17.67 -11.38
C THR A 295 -22.77 -16.73 -10.57
N SER A 296 -23.56 -17.27 -9.65
CA SER A 296 -24.41 -16.49 -8.73
C SER A 296 -23.56 -15.62 -7.78
N LEU A 297 -22.46 -16.17 -7.24
CA LEU A 297 -21.54 -15.39 -6.40
C LEU A 297 -20.94 -14.22 -7.16
N CYS A 298 -20.41 -14.46 -8.36
CA CYS A 298 -19.79 -13.40 -9.17
C CYS A 298 -20.80 -12.32 -9.55
N ARG A 299 -22.04 -12.70 -9.89
CA ARG A 299 -23.11 -11.76 -10.19
C ARG A 299 -23.44 -10.89 -8.97
N ALA A 300 -23.72 -11.49 -7.82
CA ALA A 300 -24.03 -10.76 -6.58
C ALA A 300 -22.92 -9.78 -6.18
N VAL A 301 -21.65 -10.19 -6.32
CA VAL A 301 -20.49 -9.31 -6.02
C VAL A 301 -20.36 -8.18 -7.04
N ALA A 302 -20.56 -8.44 -8.34
CA ALA A 302 -20.50 -7.42 -9.39
C ALA A 302 -21.59 -6.36 -9.22
N GLU A 303 -22.82 -6.78 -8.95
CA GLU A 303 -23.96 -5.90 -8.70
C GLU A 303 -23.73 -5.04 -7.45
N TRP A 304 -23.26 -5.65 -6.36
CA TRP A 304 -22.91 -4.91 -5.16
C TRP A 304 -21.78 -3.92 -5.39
N LEU A 305 -20.68 -4.29 -6.06
CA LEU A 305 -19.59 -3.35 -6.37
C LEU A 305 -20.10 -2.20 -7.27
N THR A 306 -21.02 -2.47 -8.18
CA THR A 306 -21.65 -1.45 -9.04
C THR A 306 -22.49 -0.48 -8.21
N SER A 307 -23.31 -0.98 -7.27
CA SER A 307 -24.13 -0.13 -6.37
C SER A 307 -23.27 0.75 -5.46
N GLN A 308 -22.05 0.30 -5.14
CA GLN A 308 -21.07 1.09 -4.37
C GLN A 308 -20.23 2.04 -5.23
N GLY A 309 -20.54 2.21 -6.53
CA GLY A 309 -19.76 3.04 -7.46
C GLY A 309 -18.41 2.45 -7.88
N LEU A 310 -18.18 1.14 -7.64
CA LEU A 310 -16.92 0.43 -7.88
C LEU A 310 -16.96 -0.51 -9.09
N ARG A 311 -17.72 -0.19 -10.11
CA ARG A 311 -17.88 -1.01 -11.33
C ARG A 311 -16.54 -1.41 -11.96
N SER A 312 -15.57 -0.50 -11.97
CA SER A 312 -14.23 -0.76 -12.54
C SER A 312 -13.39 -1.76 -11.74
N VAL A 313 -13.75 -2.03 -10.48
CA VAL A 313 -13.05 -2.99 -9.60
C VAL A 313 -13.58 -4.41 -9.76
N ALA A 314 -14.82 -4.54 -10.20
CA ALA A 314 -15.51 -5.82 -10.33
C ALA A 314 -14.70 -6.87 -11.13
N PRO A 315 -14.17 -6.61 -12.34
CA PRO A 315 -13.44 -7.61 -13.10
C PRO A 315 -12.27 -8.24 -12.33
N VAL A 316 -11.45 -7.42 -11.67
CA VAL A 316 -10.29 -7.88 -10.89
C VAL A 316 -10.71 -8.68 -9.66
N ALA A 317 -11.78 -8.25 -8.97
CA ALA A 317 -12.31 -8.97 -7.81
C ALA A 317 -12.84 -10.34 -8.20
N LEU A 318 -13.59 -10.43 -9.30
CA LEU A 318 -14.17 -11.68 -9.79
C LEU A 318 -13.11 -12.66 -10.29
N GLU A 319 -12.10 -12.19 -11.00
CA GLU A 319 -10.95 -13.01 -11.42
C GLU A 319 -10.23 -13.62 -10.20
N ARG A 320 -10.00 -12.83 -9.15
CA ARG A 320 -9.39 -13.31 -7.91
C ARG A 320 -10.24 -14.36 -7.19
N LEU A 321 -11.56 -14.19 -7.15
CA LEU A 321 -12.48 -15.18 -6.58
C LEU A 321 -12.41 -16.49 -7.35
N ARG A 322 -12.42 -16.44 -8.70
CA ARG A 322 -12.28 -17.62 -9.57
C ARG A 322 -10.93 -18.32 -9.35
N SER A 323 -9.85 -17.58 -9.35
CA SER A 323 -8.49 -18.10 -9.10
C SER A 323 -8.37 -18.79 -7.73
N LEU A 324 -9.00 -18.25 -6.68
CA LEU A 324 -9.08 -18.92 -5.39
C LEU A 324 -9.89 -20.22 -5.47
N ARG A 325 -11.01 -20.23 -6.19
CA ARG A 325 -11.83 -21.43 -6.41
C ARG A 325 -11.02 -22.55 -7.06
N GLU A 326 -10.28 -22.26 -8.13
CA GLU A 326 -9.46 -23.23 -8.86
C GLU A 326 -8.41 -23.89 -7.95
N ARG A 327 -7.87 -23.16 -7.00
CA ARG A 327 -6.91 -23.67 -6.01
C ARG A 327 -7.52 -24.61 -4.97
N THR A 328 -8.85 -24.66 -4.84
CA THR A 328 -9.51 -25.64 -3.95
C THR A 328 -9.32 -27.09 -4.44
N GLY A 329 -9.17 -27.30 -5.77
CA GLY A 329 -9.03 -28.63 -6.38
C GLY A 329 -7.58 -29.16 -6.45
N ARG A 330 -6.57 -28.29 -6.26
CA ARG A 330 -5.15 -28.70 -6.33
C ARG A 330 -4.58 -29.23 -5.01
N GLY A 331 -5.26 -29.02 -3.90
CA GLY A 331 -4.79 -29.43 -2.56
C GLY A 331 -4.93 -30.92 -2.24
N ASP A 332 -5.73 -31.63 -3.01
CA ASP A 332 -6.03 -33.08 -2.73
C ASP A 332 -5.12 -34.07 -3.49
N ARG A 333 -4.15 -33.57 -4.31
CA ARG A 333 -3.26 -34.47 -5.10
C ARG A 333 -1.86 -34.71 -4.49
N HIS A 334 -1.57 -34.13 -3.32
CA HIS A 334 -0.30 -34.37 -2.61
C HIS A 334 -0.46 -35.00 -1.22
N ALA A 335 -1.60 -35.67 -0.97
CA ALA A 335 -1.85 -36.46 0.23
C ALA A 335 -2.38 -37.86 -0.16
N GLN A 336 -1.68 -38.52 -1.08
CA GLN A 336 -1.72 -39.95 -1.27
C GLN A 336 -0.30 -40.50 -1.32
#